data_aeb20d1b1d14de7cfe96a1d5b043c3b3
#
_entry.id   aeb20d1b1d14de7cfe96a1d5b043c3b3
#
_cell.length_a   1.000
_cell.length_b   1.000
_cell.length_c   1.000
_cell.angle_alpha   90.00
_cell.angle_beta   90.00
_cell.angle_gamma   90.00
#
_symmetry.space_group_name_H-M   'P 1'
#
loop_
_entity.id
_entity.type
_entity.pdbx_description
1 polymer ?
#
loop_
_entity_poly.entity_id
_entity_poly.type
_entity_poly.pdbx_seq_one_letter_code
_entity_poly.pdbx_strand_id
1 'polypeptide(L)'
;MNRTRLDDHLADLDPDGFLLDASQEDANQLYLSGFTGPDPFLTLYADGEVHLLVSGLEYGRAQTEATADTVERHADYDYEYGGREERTDMYAAFLRDKGVESVSMPPRGPIGTADALRERGIEVAVDTDDRLRAVRAVKTDEEIDAIRDAQTANEAAMRAAEELIAGADVAAEGDDAEAGVLLRDGEPLTSERVTEEIE
;
A
#
# COMPACT_ATOMS: atom_id res chain seq x y z
N MET A 1 1.83 9.18 8.09
CA MET A 1 2.27 9.96 6.90
C MET A 1 2.91 11.29 7.34
N ASN A 2 4.03 11.68 6.74
CA ASN A 2 4.68 12.96 7.03
C ASN A 2 4.15 14.07 6.09
N ARG A 3 3.11 14.77 6.53
CA ARG A 3 2.38 15.79 5.77
C ARG A 3 3.29 16.95 5.33
N THR A 4 4.04 17.54 6.26
CA THR A 4 4.96 18.66 5.97
C THR A 4 5.97 18.30 4.88
N ARG A 5 6.51 17.08 4.94
CA ARG A 5 7.48 16.61 3.95
C ARG A 5 6.81 16.28 2.61
N LEU A 6 5.56 15.82 2.64
CA LEU A 6 4.76 15.64 1.44
C LEU A 6 4.54 16.98 0.74
N ASP A 7 4.11 17.99 1.49
CA ASP A 7 3.90 19.35 0.99
C ASP A 7 5.19 19.90 0.38
N ASP A 8 6.33 19.82 1.10
CA ASP A 8 7.63 20.30 0.62
C ASP A 8 8.09 19.63 -0.70
N HIS A 9 7.79 18.33 -0.90
CA HIS A 9 8.23 17.58 -2.09
C HIS A 9 7.23 17.68 -3.25
N LEU A 10 5.98 18.00 -2.99
CA LEU A 10 4.93 18.12 -4.00
C LEU A 10 4.51 19.57 -4.28
N ALA A 11 4.91 20.55 -3.44
CA ALA A 11 4.62 21.97 -3.65
C ALA A 11 5.23 22.54 -4.92
N ASP A 12 6.37 22.01 -5.38
CA ASP A 12 7.07 22.44 -6.60
C ASP A 12 6.66 21.63 -7.84
N LEU A 13 5.54 20.90 -7.78
CA LEU A 13 4.97 20.28 -8.96
C LEU A 13 4.43 21.35 -9.91
N ASP A 14 4.83 21.30 -11.20
CA ASP A 14 4.19 22.09 -12.24
C ASP A 14 2.69 21.74 -12.39
N PRO A 15 2.29 20.42 -12.35
CA PRO A 15 0.88 20.04 -12.33
C PRO A 15 0.18 20.40 -11.02
N ASP A 16 -1.14 20.64 -11.08
CA ASP A 16 -2.00 21.01 -9.96
C ASP A 16 -2.09 19.94 -8.88
N GLY A 17 -1.80 18.67 -9.24
CA GLY A 17 -1.89 17.57 -8.28
C GLY A 17 -1.04 16.35 -8.61
N PHE A 18 -0.94 15.46 -7.63
CA PHE A 18 -0.32 14.14 -7.77
C PHE A 18 -1.40 13.05 -7.68
N LEU A 19 -1.49 12.22 -8.71
CA LEU A 19 -2.55 11.22 -8.84
C LEU A 19 -1.99 9.79 -8.78
N LEU A 20 -2.62 8.95 -7.95
CA LEU A 20 -2.44 7.51 -7.93
C LEU A 20 -3.73 6.80 -8.36
N ASP A 21 -3.60 5.77 -9.19
CA ASP A 21 -4.65 4.81 -9.56
C ASP A 21 -4.07 3.41 -9.30
N ALA A 22 -4.27 2.91 -8.09
CA ALA A 22 -3.68 1.65 -7.63
C ALA A 22 -4.47 1.03 -6.47
N SER A 23 -4.18 -0.23 -6.15
CA SER A 23 -4.70 -0.92 -4.96
C SER A 23 -3.75 -0.79 -3.76
N GLN A 24 -4.12 -1.41 -2.64
CA GLN A 24 -3.27 -1.53 -1.44
C GLN A 24 -1.90 -2.17 -1.66
N GLU A 25 -1.71 -2.89 -2.77
CA GLU A 25 -0.42 -3.52 -3.11
C GLU A 25 0.64 -2.48 -3.50
N ASP A 26 0.21 -1.30 -3.95
CA ASP A 26 1.13 -0.18 -4.18
C ASP A 26 1.40 0.56 -2.87
N ALA A 27 2.66 0.53 -2.46
CA ALA A 27 3.07 1.13 -1.21
C ALA A 27 2.98 2.67 -1.18
N ASN A 28 2.91 3.35 -2.34
CA ASN A 28 2.63 4.78 -2.42
C ASN A 28 1.14 5.04 -2.17
N GLN A 29 0.28 4.19 -2.75
CA GLN A 29 -1.16 4.25 -2.53
C GLN A 29 -1.49 4.08 -1.05
N LEU A 30 -0.95 3.05 -0.41
CA LEU A 30 -1.15 2.80 1.01
C LEU A 30 -0.64 3.95 1.87
N TYR A 31 0.55 4.49 1.56
CA TYR A 31 1.16 5.58 2.33
C TYR A 31 0.34 6.87 2.24
N LEU A 32 -0.13 7.23 1.06
CA LEU A 32 -0.85 8.49 0.82
C LEU A 32 -2.29 8.41 1.33
N SER A 33 -2.98 7.30 1.10
CA SER A 33 -4.38 7.13 1.49
C SER A 33 -4.57 6.69 2.94
N GLY A 34 -3.62 5.92 3.50
CA GLY A 34 -3.80 5.21 4.76
C GLY A 34 -4.89 4.13 4.70
N PHE A 35 -5.34 3.73 3.49
CA PHE A 35 -6.47 2.83 3.29
C PHE A 35 -6.06 1.55 2.56
N THR A 36 -6.55 0.41 3.08
CA THR A 36 -6.32 -0.93 2.52
C THR A 36 -7.49 -1.36 1.62
N GLY A 37 -7.54 -0.82 0.39
CA GLY A 37 -8.50 -1.22 -0.64
C GLY A 37 -7.94 -2.32 -1.54
N PRO A 38 -8.61 -3.48 -1.68
CA PRO A 38 -8.12 -4.58 -2.52
C PRO A 38 -8.17 -4.25 -4.01
N ASP A 39 -9.18 -3.49 -4.43
CA ASP A 39 -9.32 -3.04 -5.81
C ASP A 39 -8.65 -1.67 -6.02
N PRO A 40 -8.20 -1.34 -7.25
CA PRO A 40 -7.66 -0.03 -7.56
C PRO A 40 -8.68 1.09 -7.32
N PHE A 41 -8.23 2.17 -6.69
CA PHE A 41 -8.97 3.40 -6.44
C PHE A 41 -8.08 4.62 -6.66
N LEU A 42 -8.70 5.80 -6.85
CA LEU A 42 -7.92 7.02 -7.00
C LEU A 42 -7.57 7.64 -5.65
N THR A 43 -6.34 8.10 -5.56
CA THR A 43 -5.87 9.02 -4.52
C THR A 43 -5.27 10.24 -5.22
N LEU A 44 -5.83 11.40 -4.93
CA LEU A 44 -5.35 12.69 -5.40
C LEU A 44 -4.75 13.45 -4.21
N TYR A 45 -3.55 13.98 -4.40
CA TYR A 45 -3.00 15.03 -3.56
C TYR A 45 -3.03 16.34 -4.34
N ALA A 46 -3.72 17.34 -3.83
CA ALA A 46 -3.82 18.66 -4.41
C ALA A 46 -4.04 19.72 -3.31
N ASP A 47 -3.46 20.89 -3.43
CA ASP A 47 -3.59 22.01 -2.49
C ASP A 47 -3.31 21.65 -1.01
N GLY A 48 -2.41 20.68 -0.76
CA GLY A 48 -2.06 20.22 0.57
C GLY A 48 -3.07 19.21 1.17
N GLU A 49 -4.09 18.80 0.43
CA GLU A 49 -5.11 17.84 0.84
C GLU A 49 -5.01 16.52 0.07
N VAL A 50 -5.41 15.44 0.73
CA VAL A 50 -5.53 14.10 0.14
C VAL A 50 -7.00 13.76 -0.04
N HIS A 51 -7.38 13.46 -1.27
CA HIS A 51 -8.74 13.11 -1.66
C HIS A 51 -8.79 11.67 -2.18
N LEU A 52 -9.74 10.89 -1.70
CA LEU A 52 -9.98 9.52 -2.19
C LEU A 52 -11.27 9.45 -3.00
N LEU A 53 -11.22 8.74 -4.12
CA LEU A 53 -12.39 8.32 -4.87
C LEU A 53 -12.45 6.80 -4.90
N VAL A 54 -13.42 6.23 -4.19
CA VAL A 54 -13.56 4.79 -3.95
C VAL A 54 -14.89 4.24 -4.46
N SER A 55 -14.99 2.92 -4.60
CA SER A 55 -16.26 2.27 -4.90
C SER A 55 -17.26 2.42 -3.76
N GLY A 56 -18.56 2.32 -4.05
CA GLY A 56 -19.59 2.33 -3.03
C GLY A 56 -19.44 1.21 -1.99
N LEU A 57 -18.81 0.09 -2.38
CA LEU A 57 -18.54 -1.04 -1.49
C LEU A 57 -17.51 -0.67 -0.42
N GLU A 58 -16.47 0.08 -0.80
CA GLU A 58 -15.36 0.45 0.09
C GLU A 58 -15.59 1.77 0.83
N TYR A 59 -16.57 2.56 0.43
CA TYR A 59 -16.81 3.90 0.93
C TYR A 59 -16.92 3.99 2.45
N GLY A 60 -17.74 3.14 3.06
CA GLY A 60 -17.94 3.14 4.52
C GLY A 60 -16.68 2.78 5.31
N ARG A 61 -15.88 1.85 4.78
CA ARG A 61 -14.59 1.49 5.37
C ARG A 61 -13.59 2.65 5.22
N ALA A 62 -13.49 3.19 4.01
CA ALA A 62 -12.57 4.27 3.71
C ALA A 62 -12.83 5.52 4.57
N GLN A 63 -14.10 5.86 4.84
CA GLN A 63 -14.44 6.97 5.75
C GLN A 63 -13.95 6.78 7.19
N THR A 64 -13.73 5.54 7.62
CA THR A 64 -13.33 5.23 9.00
C THR A 64 -11.82 4.95 9.10
N GLU A 65 -11.25 4.33 8.09
CA GLU A 65 -9.88 3.81 8.12
C GLU A 65 -8.86 4.74 7.44
N ALA A 66 -9.27 5.49 6.40
CA ALA A 66 -8.37 6.34 5.64
C ALA A 66 -7.85 7.53 6.45
N THR A 67 -6.64 7.96 6.12
CA THR A 67 -6.03 9.20 6.67
C THR A 67 -6.19 10.40 5.72
N ALA A 68 -7.01 10.25 4.68
CA ALA A 68 -7.32 11.28 3.71
C ALA A 68 -8.21 12.38 4.29
N ASP A 69 -8.15 13.57 3.70
CA ASP A 69 -8.97 14.72 4.10
C ASP A 69 -10.41 14.59 3.62
N THR A 70 -10.60 14.00 2.42
CA THR A 70 -11.94 13.68 1.90
C THR A 70 -12.00 12.27 1.32
N VAL A 71 -13.16 11.64 1.46
CA VAL A 71 -13.46 10.34 0.85
C VAL A 71 -14.79 10.50 0.09
N GLU A 72 -14.76 10.22 -1.20
CA GLU A 72 -15.89 10.30 -2.10
C GLU A 72 -16.10 8.97 -2.80
N ARG A 73 -17.31 8.72 -3.25
CA ARG A 73 -17.66 7.47 -3.91
C ARG A 73 -17.96 7.70 -5.39
N HIS A 74 -17.82 6.67 -6.17
CA HIS A 74 -18.09 6.68 -7.61
C HIS A 74 -19.49 7.23 -7.97
N ALA A 75 -20.51 6.90 -7.15
CA ALA A 75 -21.89 7.36 -7.38
C ALA A 75 -22.09 8.88 -7.23
N ASP A 76 -21.17 9.58 -6.54
CA ASP A 76 -21.21 11.04 -6.40
C ASP A 76 -20.88 11.75 -7.74
N TYR A 77 -20.35 10.98 -8.71
CA TYR A 77 -20.00 11.39 -10.06
C TYR A 77 -20.79 10.62 -11.15
N ASP A 78 -22.04 10.25 -10.83
CA ASP A 78 -22.97 9.54 -11.74
C ASP A 78 -22.44 8.20 -12.28
N TYR A 79 -21.51 7.55 -11.54
CA TYR A 79 -20.95 6.26 -11.92
C TYR A 79 -21.40 5.16 -10.94
N GLU A 80 -22.30 4.29 -11.37
CA GLU A 80 -22.70 3.10 -10.62
C GLU A 80 -22.06 1.83 -11.17
N TYR A 81 -22.09 1.65 -12.49
CA TYR A 81 -21.53 0.49 -13.16
C TYR A 81 -21.34 0.81 -14.66
N GLY A 82 -20.12 0.86 -15.12
CA GLY A 82 -19.85 1.20 -16.51
C GLY A 82 -18.55 0.58 -17.01
N GLY A 83 -18.30 0.76 -18.29
CA GLY A 83 -17.06 0.36 -18.92
C GLY A 83 -15.90 1.30 -18.57
N ARG A 84 -14.83 1.17 -19.36
CA ARG A 84 -13.60 1.95 -19.15
C ARG A 84 -13.83 3.46 -19.44
N GLU A 85 -14.65 3.76 -20.43
CA GLU A 85 -14.90 5.15 -20.84
C GLU A 85 -15.64 5.91 -19.74
N GLU A 86 -16.75 5.35 -19.24
CA GLU A 86 -17.57 5.96 -18.18
C GLU A 86 -16.77 6.13 -16.89
N ARG A 87 -15.89 5.15 -16.57
CA ARG A 87 -15.00 5.27 -15.40
C ARG A 87 -14.02 6.42 -15.55
N THR A 88 -13.49 6.64 -16.75
CA THR A 88 -12.56 7.75 -16.97
C THR A 88 -13.26 9.09 -17.01
N ASP A 89 -14.53 9.15 -17.48
CA ASP A 89 -15.36 10.34 -17.35
C ASP A 89 -15.56 10.74 -15.90
N MET A 90 -15.86 9.77 -15.03
CA MET A 90 -15.94 9.96 -13.59
C MET A 90 -14.61 10.49 -12.99
N TYR A 91 -13.48 9.91 -13.38
CA TYR A 91 -12.16 10.35 -12.92
C TYR A 91 -11.87 11.81 -13.31
N ALA A 92 -12.18 12.18 -14.56
CA ALA A 92 -12.01 13.55 -15.02
C ALA A 92 -12.98 14.52 -14.32
N ALA A 93 -14.21 14.09 -14.02
CA ALA A 93 -15.17 14.89 -13.26
C ALA A 93 -14.69 15.11 -11.81
N PHE A 94 -14.19 14.08 -11.16
CA PHE A 94 -13.60 14.18 -9.82
C PHE A 94 -12.43 15.17 -9.78
N LEU A 95 -11.48 15.08 -10.72
CA LEU A 95 -10.35 16.01 -10.78
C LEU A 95 -10.82 17.47 -10.97
N ARG A 96 -11.75 17.72 -11.87
CA ARG A 96 -12.31 19.06 -12.11
C ARG A 96 -13.07 19.61 -10.91
N ASP A 97 -13.78 18.78 -10.18
CA ASP A 97 -14.46 19.17 -8.93
C ASP A 97 -13.47 19.67 -7.88
N LYS A 98 -12.25 19.15 -7.88
CA LYS A 98 -11.14 19.61 -7.03
C LYS A 98 -10.34 20.77 -7.65
N GLY A 99 -10.77 21.28 -8.79
CA GLY A 99 -10.07 22.39 -9.49
C GLY A 99 -8.77 21.95 -10.18
N VAL A 100 -8.59 20.65 -10.42
CA VAL A 100 -7.37 20.06 -10.96
C VAL A 100 -7.54 19.82 -12.47
N GLU A 101 -6.73 20.48 -13.29
CA GLU A 101 -6.68 20.34 -14.75
C GLU A 101 -5.40 19.62 -15.21
N SER A 102 -4.42 19.49 -14.33
CA SER A 102 -3.15 18.82 -14.59
C SER A 102 -2.70 17.94 -13.42
N VAL A 103 -2.17 16.76 -13.71
CA VAL A 103 -1.68 15.83 -12.68
C VAL A 103 -0.32 15.26 -13.04
N SER A 104 0.48 14.97 -12.01
CA SER A 104 1.64 14.08 -12.10
C SER A 104 1.26 12.68 -11.65
N MET A 105 1.69 11.66 -12.38
CA MET A 105 1.49 10.26 -12.03
C MET A 105 2.84 9.52 -11.95
N PRO A 106 2.97 8.50 -11.08
CA PRO A 106 4.20 7.72 -11.02
C PRO A 106 4.46 6.98 -12.36
N PRO A 107 5.73 6.67 -12.69
CA PRO A 107 6.09 5.99 -13.96
C PRO A 107 5.43 4.61 -14.13
N ARG A 108 5.00 3.98 -13.04
CA ARG A 108 4.30 2.70 -13.03
C ARG A 108 2.78 2.83 -13.00
N GLY A 109 2.26 4.06 -13.06
CA GLY A 109 0.82 4.31 -13.15
C GLY A 109 0.20 3.65 -14.39
N PRO A 110 -1.11 3.33 -14.36
CA PRO A 110 -1.78 2.71 -15.49
C PRO A 110 -1.79 3.65 -16.70
N ILE A 111 -1.05 3.30 -17.75
CA ILE A 111 -0.98 4.10 -18.98
C ILE A 111 -2.36 4.34 -19.58
N GLY A 112 -3.26 3.37 -19.42
CA GLY A 112 -4.62 3.51 -19.92
C GLY A 112 -5.44 4.57 -19.20
N THR A 113 -5.21 4.80 -17.91
CA THR A 113 -5.83 5.90 -17.16
C THR A 113 -5.22 7.22 -17.60
N ALA A 114 -3.90 7.29 -17.74
CA ALA A 114 -3.19 8.48 -18.17
C ALA A 114 -3.64 8.96 -19.56
N ASP A 115 -3.71 8.05 -20.55
CA ASP A 115 -4.13 8.39 -21.91
C ASP A 115 -5.61 8.81 -21.96
N ALA A 116 -6.48 8.09 -21.25
CA ALA A 116 -7.89 8.42 -21.23
C ALA A 116 -8.20 9.75 -20.51
N LEU A 117 -7.40 10.15 -19.50
CA LEU A 117 -7.48 11.47 -18.89
C LEU A 117 -7.03 12.57 -19.86
N ARG A 118 -5.95 12.34 -20.63
CA ARG A 118 -5.49 13.28 -21.68
C ARG A 118 -6.53 13.50 -22.76
N GLU A 119 -7.23 12.44 -23.20
CA GLU A 119 -8.35 12.53 -24.14
C GLU A 119 -9.49 13.42 -23.63
N ARG A 120 -9.62 13.56 -22.30
CA ARG A 120 -10.61 14.39 -21.62
C ARG A 120 -10.10 15.78 -21.22
N GLY A 121 -8.92 16.14 -21.70
CA GLY A 121 -8.34 17.47 -21.50
C GLY A 121 -7.68 17.67 -20.13
N ILE A 122 -7.42 16.61 -19.37
CA ILE A 122 -6.57 16.67 -18.18
C ILE A 122 -5.12 16.46 -18.63
N GLU A 123 -4.24 17.37 -18.32
CA GLU A 123 -2.81 17.20 -18.59
C GLU A 123 -2.21 16.15 -17.62
N VAL A 124 -1.48 15.17 -18.16
CA VAL A 124 -0.85 14.13 -17.34
C VAL A 124 0.64 14.09 -17.62
N ALA A 125 1.43 14.46 -16.63
CA ALA A 125 2.88 14.34 -16.60
C ALA A 125 3.32 13.05 -15.88
N VAL A 126 4.54 12.61 -16.14
CA VAL A 126 5.15 11.47 -15.42
C VAL A 126 6.11 12.02 -14.36
N ASP A 127 5.92 11.60 -13.10
CA ASP A 127 6.88 11.87 -12.02
C ASP A 127 8.15 11.04 -12.21
N THR A 128 9.14 11.61 -12.89
CA THR A 128 10.42 10.94 -13.12
C THR A 128 11.35 10.97 -11.91
N ASP A 129 11.06 11.82 -10.93
CA ASP A 129 11.88 12.02 -9.74
C ASP A 129 11.51 11.09 -8.59
N ASP A 130 10.43 10.28 -8.76
CA ASP A 130 9.92 9.34 -7.75
C ASP A 130 9.70 10.03 -6.39
N ARG A 131 9.07 11.21 -6.42
CA ARG A 131 8.96 12.16 -5.29
C ARG A 131 8.31 11.54 -4.07
N LEU A 132 7.21 10.81 -4.26
CA LEU A 132 6.51 10.18 -3.14
C LEU A 132 7.36 9.08 -2.47
N ARG A 133 8.18 8.37 -3.25
CA ARG A 133 9.15 7.43 -2.68
C ARG A 133 10.22 8.14 -1.86
N ALA A 134 10.67 9.32 -2.29
CA ALA A 134 11.63 10.12 -1.52
C ALA A 134 11.04 10.58 -0.18
N VAL A 135 9.75 10.96 -0.16
CA VAL A 135 9.02 11.27 1.08
C VAL A 135 8.98 10.04 2.00
N ARG A 136 8.57 8.88 1.49
CA ARG A 136 8.48 7.61 2.25
C ARG A 136 9.83 7.08 2.73
N ALA A 137 10.92 7.43 2.08
CA ALA A 137 12.26 6.96 2.46
C ALA A 137 12.67 7.47 3.86
N VAL A 138 12.20 8.65 4.26
CA VAL A 138 12.49 9.24 5.58
C VAL A 138 11.30 9.02 6.50
N LYS A 139 11.52 8.21 7.52
CA LYS A 139 10.49 7.77 8.47
C LYS A 139 10.22 8.83 9.52
N THR A 140 8.97 8.94 9.96
CA THR A 140 8.60 9.67 11.19
C THR A 140 9.00 8.87 12.42
N ASP A 141 9.00 9.52 13.59
CA ASP A 141 9.29 8.82 14.86
C ASP A 141 8.27 7.70 15.13
N GLU A 142 6.99 7.92 14.81
CA GLU A 142 5.93 6.91 14.94
C GLU A 142 6.15 5.72 13.98
N GLU A 143 6.55 5.98 12.74
CA GLU A 143 6.91 4.92 11.78
C GLU A 143 8.15 4.14 12.23
N ILE A 144 9.14 4.82 12.83
CA ILE A 144 10.33 4.19 13.40
C ILE A 144 9.94 3.29 14.58
N ASP A 145 9.07 3.76 15.46
CA ASP A 145 8.63 2.98 16.61
C ASP A 145 7.83 1.73 16.17
N ALA A 146 6.93 1.87 15.20
CA ALA A 146 6.22 0.72 14.63
C ALA A 146 7.18 -0.30 13.97
N ILE A 147 8.23 0.16 13.28
CA ILE A 147 9.28 -0.71 12.73
C ILE A 147 10.05 -1.43 13.83
N ARG A 148 10.38 -0.75 14.93
CA ARG A 148 11.07 -1.36 16.09
C ARG A 148 10.23 -2.44 16.76
N ASP A 149 8.92 -2.18 16.93
CA ASP A 149 7.98 -3.15 17.50
C ASP A 149 7.89 -4.41 16.63
N ALA A 150 7.73 -4.21 15.30
CA ALA A 150 7.71 -5.32 14.35
C ALA A 150 9.06 -6.09 14.34
N GLN A 151 10.20 -5.38 14.44
CA GLN A 151 11.50 -6.01 14.52
C GLN A 151 11.66 -6.82 15.82
N THR A 152 11.17 -6.31 16.94
CA THR A 152 11.21 -7.01 18.23
C THR A 152 10.41 -8.32 18.16
N ALA A 153 9.23 -8.31 17.55
CA ALA A 153 8.43 -9.51 17.32
C ALA A 153 9.16 -10.53 16.42
N ASN A 154 9.75 -10.06 15.32
CA ASN A 154 10.52 -10.92 14.42
C ASN A 154 11.75 -11.54 15.11
N GLU A 155 12.48 -10.77 15.93
CA GLU A 155 13.61 -11.29 16.70
C GLU A 155 13.19 -12.34 17.73
N ALA A 156 12.03 -12.15 18.37
CA ALA A 156 11.49 -13.14 19.31
C ALA A 156 11.12 -14.45 18.59
N ALA A 157 10.43 -14.37 17.45
CA ALA A 157 10.07 -15.51 16.63
C ALA A 157 11.32 -16.27 16.12
N MET A 158 12.32 -15.53 15.61
CA MET A 158 13.57 -16.15 15.15
C MET A 158 14.31 -16.84 16.30
N ARG A 159 14.36 -16.23 17.48
CA ARG A 159 14.99 -16.84 18.67
C ARG A 159 14.28 -18.12 19.09
N ALA A 160 12.94 -18.13 19.08
CA ALA A 160 12.16 -19.33 19.39
C ALA A 160 12.47 -20.47 18.40
N ALA A 161 12.53 -20.17 17.10
CA ALA A 161 12.90 -21.14 16.07
C ALA A 161 14.33 -21.68 16.25
N GLU A 162 15.30 -20.79 16.54
CA GLU A 162 16.69 -21.16 16.80
C GLU A 162 16.82 -22.05 18.05
N GLU A 163 16.14 -21.74 19.14
CA GLU A 163 16.11 -22.54 20.37
C GLU A 163 15.47 -23.90 20.14
N LEU A 164 14.40 -23.96 19.37
CA LEU A 164 13.72 -25.20 19.01
C LEU A 164 14.64 -26.13 18.20
N ILE A 165 15.31 -25.59 17.19
CA ILE A 165 16.25 -26.34 16.33
C ILE A 165 17.51 -26.74 17.10
N ALA A 166 18.11 -25.83 17.86
CA ALA A 166 19.30 -26.07 18.63
C ALA A 166 19.10 -27.10 19.78
N GLY A 167 17.88 -27.19 20.30
CA GLY A 167 17.49 -28.16 21.31
C GLY A 167 16.99 -29.50 20.75
N ALA A 168 17.02 -29.70 19.43
CA ALA A 168 16.64 -30.95 18.81
C ALA A 168 17.82 -31.95 18.79
N ASP A 169 17.50 -33.23 18.96
CA ASP A 169 18.43 -34.33 18.78
C ASP A 169 18.45 -34.74 17.28
N VAL A 170 19.57 -35.34 16.85
CA VAL A 170 19.69 -35.89 15.50
C VAL A 170 19.45 -37.40 15.53
N ALA A 171 18.47 -37.89 14.80
CA ALA A 171 18.17 -39.30 14.71
C ALA A 171 19.41 -40.12 14.21
N ALA A 172 19.75 -41.18 14.90
CA ALA A 172 20.83 -42.09 14.55
C ALA A 172 20.33 -43.31 13.78
N GLU A 173 21.26 -44.10 13.23
CA GLU A 173 20.92 -45.40 12.60
C GLU A 173 20.32 -46.33 13.66
N GLY A 174 19.07 -46.79 13.44
CA GLY A 174 18.36 -47.69 14.35
C GLY A 174 17.28 -47.04 15.21
N ASP A 175 17.13 -45.72 15.12
CA ASP A 175 15.99 -44.99 15.68
C ASP A 175 14.72 -45.24 14.83
N ASP A 176 13.54 -44.92 15.38
CA ASP A 176 12.27 -45.02 14.69
C ASP A 176 12.10 -43.99 13.55
N ALA A 177 12.99 -42.99 13.47
CA ALA A 177 13.06 -41.99 12.41
C ALA A 177 14.25 -42.24 11.47
N GLU A 178 14.19 -41.68 10.26
CA GLU A 178 15.28 -41.73 9.30
C GLU A 178 16.53 -41.02 9.85
N ALA A 179 17.71 -41.63 9.70
CA ALA A 179 18.97 -41.07 10.21
C ALA A 179 19.24 -39.67 9.63
N GLY A 180 19.55 -38.72 10.52
CA GLY A 180 19.78 -37.31 10.17
C GLY A 180 18.54 -36.41 10.30
N VAL A 181 17.35 -36.97 10.59
CA VAL A 181 16.16 -36.17 10.92
C VAL A 181 16.34 -35.54 12.31
N LEU A 182 15.93 -34.27 12.46
CA LEU A 182 15.87 -33.61 13.76
C LEU A 182 14.68 -34.13 14.56
N LEU A 183 14.92 -34.47 15.82
CA LEU A 183 13.90 -34.94 16.75
C LEU A 183 13.72 -33.96 17.90
N ARG A 184 12.49 -33.66 18.27
CA ARG A 184 12.12 -32.95 19.48
C ARG A 184 11.14 -33.78 20.29
N ASP A 185 11.51 -34.08 21.54
CA ASP A 185 10.73 -34.96 22.43
C ASP A 185 10.46 -36.35 21.82
N GLY A 186 11.40 -36.87 21.02
CA GLY A 186 11.31 -38.16 20.34
C GLY A 186 10.49 -38.19 19.06
N GLU A 187 9.95 -37.04 18.61
CA GLU A 187 9.19 -36.93 17.37
C GLU A 187 9.93 -36.06 16.33
N PRO A 188 9.76 -36.30 15.02
CA PRO A 188 10.36 -35.49 13.98
C PRO A 188 10.00 -34.00 14.11
N LEU A 189 11.03 -33.15 14.05
CA LEU A 189 10.85 -31.71 13.99
C LEU A 189 10.57 -31.31 12.54
N THR A 190 9.31 -31.01 12.23
CA THR A 190 8.87 -30.58 10.89
C THR A 190 8.81 -29.06 10.78
N SER A 191 8.73 -28.55 9.54
CA SER A 191 8.53 -27.11 9.27
C SER A 191 7.26 -26.58 9.90
N GLU A 192 6.19 -27.39 9.94
CA GLU A 192 4.90 -27.02 10.55
C GLU A 192 5.07 -26.78 12.06
N ARG A 193 5.80 -27.65 12.77
CA ARG A 193 6.08 -27.48 14.22
C ARG A 193 6.90 -26.22 14.49
N VAL A 194 7.84 -25.88 13.61
CA VAL A 194 8.59 -24.62 13.73
C VAL A 194 7.68 -23.43 13.50
N THR A 195 6.78 -23.51 12.52
CA THR A 195 5.79 -22.45 12.25
C THR A 195 4.86 -22.22 13.44
N GLU A 196 4.33 -23.29 14.04
CA GLU A 196 3.44 -23.21 15.21
C GLU A 196 4.12 -22.56 16.44
N GLU A 197 5.45 -22.70 16.58
CA GLU A 197 6.20 -22.12 17.70
C GLU A 197 6.44 -20.62 17.53
N ILE A 198 6.45 -20.11 16.31
CA ILE A 198 6.78 -18.72 15.98
C ILE A 198 5.56 -17.83 15.68
N GLU A 199 4.34 -18.42 15.62
CA GLU A 199 3.08 -17.68 15.49
C GLU A 199 2.56 -17.17 16.84
#